data_8d64c44a3e1812d33e182fec55443d55
#
_entry.id   8d64c44a3e1812d33e182fec55443d55
#
_cell.length_a   1.000
_cell.length_b   1.000
_cell.length_c   1.000
_cell.angle_alpha   90.00
_cell.angle_beta   90.00
_cell.angle_gamma   90.00
#
_symmetry.space_group_name_H-M   'P 1'
#
loop_
_entity.id
_entity.type
_entity.pdbx_description
1 polymer ?
#
loop_
_entity_poly.entity_id
_entity_poly.type
_entity_poly.pdbx_seq_one_letter_code
_entity_poly.pdbx_strand_id
1 'polypeptide(L)'
;MRLCVGTSKGIVMLDPDRPGPPLLALADPPSVWCMAQDSRDPGLLYAGSVNNVHAGSARGRGSLARSDDAGRSWRDITPGAIRDEETWSITTPFDGPGEVFIGTSHARILRSLDRGHSFHECAAFLKIPGRERWGFPPPPHIPHVRSIAFDCSNPLVIYVGVEEGGVYRSPDRGRTFEPLNRSVYSDIHCVTPDPADSLRLLVTTGRGFYASADAGGSWKYLKGLSRSYTVPLLVSDGTILIAAAAGPPPLWPMNPDGANALLFQSADRGRTFSPMVHADGLVHPFRGMVMRLLTNPANHDDFFGVLTDGSVIRGDRVSGVIGTIAEKLPPAYDFAIIP
;
A
#
# COMPACT_ATOMS: atom_id res chain seq x y z
N MET A 1 -15.45 15.92 -3.01
CA MET A 1 -14.51 14.79 -2.81
C MET A 1 -14.03 14.80 -1.36
N ARG A 2 -13.73 13.63 -0.77
CA ARG A 2 -13.19 13.52 0.60
C ARG A 2 -12.06 12.49 0.62
N LEU A 3 -11.12 12.66 1.53
CA LEU A 3 -10.11 11.65 1.81
C LEU A 3 -10.46 10.94 3.13
N CYS A 4 -10.61 9.62 3.06
CA CYS A 4 -10.79 8.76 4.22
C CYS A 4 -9.41 8.18 4.57
N VAL A 5 -8.77 8.72 5.60
CA VAL A 5 -7.38 8.45 5.95
C VAL A 5 -7.31 7.46 7.11
N GLY A 6 -6.63 6.34 6.90
CA GLY A 6 -6.28 5.36 7.92
C GLY A 6 -5.04 5.80 8.69
N THR A 7 -5.16 5.89 10.01
CA THR A 7 -4.09 6.39 10.89
C THR A 7 -3.79 5.42 12.03
N SER A 8 -2.70 5.66 12.76
CA SER A 8 -2.35 4.92 13.97
C SER A 8 -3.40 5.03 15.10
N LYS A 9 -4.33 5.97 15.00
CA LYS A 9 -5.40 6.21 16.00
C LYS A 9 -6.81 6.09 15.42
N GLY A 10 -6.95 5.43 14.27
CA GLY A 10 -8.24 5.20 13.62
C GLY A 10 -8.40 5.92 12.29
N ILE A 11 -9.61 6.34 11.97
CA ILE A 11 -9.98 6.96 10.69
C ILE A 11 -10.13 8.47 10.86
N VAL A 12 -9.62 9.22 9.87
CA VAL A 12 -9.79 10.68 9.77
C VAL A 12 -10.36 11.01 8.39
N MET A 13 -11.43 11.81 8.37
CA MET A 13 -12.02 12.32 7.12
C MET A 13 -11.58 13.75 6.87
N LEU A 14 -11.08 14.04 5.67
CA LEU A 14 -10.61 15.36 5.24
C LEU A 14 -11.33 15.81 3.97
N ASP A 15 -11.48 17.13 3.83
CA ASP A 15 -11.79 17.78 2.55
C ASP A 15 -10.46 18.31 1.98
N PRO A 16 -9.95 17.77 0.87
CA PRO A 16 -8.66 18.17 0.30
C PRO A 16 -8.66 19.58 -0.30
N ASP A 17 -9.84 20.14 -0.59
CA ASP A 17 -10.01 21.47 -1.17
C ASP A 17 -10.31 22.54 -0.10
N ARG A 18 -10.49 22.13 1.16
CA ARG A 18 -10.79 23.03 2.29
C ARG A 18 -9.85 22.73 3.45
N PRO A 19 -8.67 23.39 3.50
CA PRO A 19 -7.76 23.25 4.64
C PRO A 19 -8.47 23.61 5.96
N GLY A 20 -8.35 22.74 6.95
CA GLY A 20 -9.02 22.93 8.25
C GLY A 20 -8.94 21.68 9.12
N PRO A 21 -9.68 21.67 10.24
CA PRO A 21 -9.76 20.50 11.10
C PRO A 21 -10.45 19.35 10.35
N PRO A 22 -10.20 18.10 10.75
CA PRO A 22 -10.87 16.93 10.18
C PRO A 22 -12.40 17.07 10.24
N LEU A 23 -13.08 16.66 9.17
CA LEU A 23 -14.54 16.59 9.10
C LEU A 23 -15.11 15.54 10.06
N LEU A 24 -14.35 14.46 10.28
CA LEU A 24 -14.68 13.37 11.17
C LEU A 24 -13.40 12.70 11.64
N ALA A 25 -13.37 12.31 12.92
CA ALA A 25 -12.31 11.47 13.47
C ALA A 25 -12.94 10.34 14.29
N LEU A 26 -12.63 9.10 13.93
CA LEU A 26 -13.13 7.89 14.57
C LEU A 26 -11.93 7.11 15.14
N ALA A 27 -12.05 6.69 16.40
CA ALA A 27 -11.02 5.87 17.05
C ALA A 27 -11.12 4.38 16.72
N ASP A 28 -12.19 3.97 16.05
CA ASP A 28 -12.47 2.60 15.68
C ASP A 28 -12.77 2.50 14.17
N PRO A 29 -12.13 1.60 13.40
CA PRO A 29 -11.11 0.63 13.80
C PRO A 29 -9.78 1.29 14.19
N PRO A 30 -9.08 0.77 15.20
CA PRO A 30 -7.80 1.35 15.65
C PRO A 30 -6.66 0.95 14.73
N SER A 31 -5.62 1.80 14.65
CA SER A 31 -4.35 1.48 13.96
C SER A 31 -4.53 0.96 12.53
N VAL A 32 -5.24 1.73 11.70
CA VAL A 32 -5.52 1.35 10.31
C VAL A 32 -4.26 1.47 9.47
N TRP A 33 -3.84 0.34 8.92
CA TRP A 33 -2.61 0.22 8.12
C TRP A 33 -2.86 0.15 6.62
N CYS A 34 -3.94 -0.49 6.20
CA CYS A 34 -4.30 -0.63 4.80
C CYS A 34 -5.80 -0.39 4.59
N MET A 35 -6.15 0.11 3.44
CA MET A 35 -7.53 0.39 3.05
C MET A 35 -7.79 -0.04 1.61
N ALA A 36 -9.02 -0.41 1.32
CA ALA A 36 -9.49 -0.61 -0.05
C ALA A 36 -10.90 -0.07 -0.20
N GLN A 37 -11.21 0.40 -1.38
CA GLN A 37 -12.54 0.84 -1.82
C GLN A 37 -13.03 -0.12 -2.91
N ASP A 38 -14.29 -0.52 -2.85
CA ASP A 38 -14.89 -1.28 -3.94
C ASP A 38 -14.98 -0.38 -5.18
N SER A 39 -14.48 -0.87 -6.32
CA SER A 39 -14.39 -0.08 -7.56
C SER A 39 -15.75 0.28 -8.17
N ARG A 40 -16.81 -0.42 -7.81
CA ARG A 40 -18.18 -0.23 -8.32
C ARG A 40 -19.17 0.29 -7.28
N ASP A 41 -18.78 0.27 -6.01
CA ASP A 41 -19.54 0.81 -4.89
C ASP A 41 -18.63 1.70 -4.04
N PRO A 42 -18.46 2.98 -4.42
CA PRO A 42 -17.54 3.88 -3.71
C PRO A 42 -17.90 4.10 -2.23
N GLY A 43 -19.11 3.74 -1.81
CA GLY A 43 -19.54 3.77 -0.40
C GLY A 43 -19.03 2.57 0.41
N LEU A 44 -18.61 1.50 -0.26
CA LEU A 44 -18.10 0.29 0.38
C LEU A 44 -16.59 0.36 0.54
N LEU A 45 -16.14 0.43 1.79
CA LEU A 45 -14.73 0.50 2.17
C LEU A 45 -14.35 -0.66 3.10
N TYR A 46 -13.10 -1.03 3.03
CA TYR A 46 -12.46 -1.97 3.94
C TYR A 46 -11.24 -1.32 4.60
N ALA A 47 -11.00 -1.64 5.86
CA ALA A 47 -9.83 -1.17 6.63
C ALA A 47 -9.19 -2.33 7.37
N GLY A 48 -7.88 -2.48 7.18
CA GLY A 48 -7.05 -3.46 7.87
C GLY A 48 -6.24 -2.81 8.97
N SER A 49 -6.22 -3.44 10.15
CA SER A 49 -5.49 -2.97 11.31
C SER A 49 -4.26 -3.81 11.60
N VAL A 50 -3.18 -3.12 11.95
CA VAL A 50 -1.94 -3.72 12.45
C VAL A 50 -1.76 -3.24 13.89
N ASN A 51 -1.86 -4.18 14.83
CA ASN A 51 -1.68 -3.92 16.26
C ASN A 51 -0.19 -3.81 16.59
N ASN A 52 0.45 -2.85 16.02
CA ASN A 52 1.83 -2.43 16.16
C ASN A 52 2.71 -3.39 17.00
N VAL A 53 3.33 -4.35 16.33
CA VAL A 53 4.21 -5.37 16.91
C VAL A 53 5.34 -4.72 17.74
N HIS A 54 5.63 -3.44 17.45
CA HIS A 54 6.64 -2.64 18.13
C HIS A 54 6.15 -1.99 19.45
N ALA A 55 4.85 -1.98 19.73
CA ALA A 55 4.29 -1.23 20.87
C ALA A 55 3.68 -2.09 21.98
N GLY A 56 3.74 -3.42 21.91
CA GLY A 56 3.24 -4.32 22.97
C GLY A 56 1.73 -4.27 23.21
N SER A 57 0.93 -3.74 22.27
CA SER A 57 -0.50 -3.55 22.46
C SER A 57 -1.32 -4.77 22.04
N ALA A 58 -2.19 -5.11 22.91
CA ALA A 58 -3.34 -6.03 22.95
C ALA A 58 -3.56 -6.95 21.73
N ARG A 59 -3.17 -8.21 21.87
CA ARG A 59 -3.65 -9.35 21.07
C ARG A 59 -5.18 -9.48 21.19
N GLY A 60 -5.84 -9.96 20.14
CA GLY A 60 -7.23 -10.42 20.20
C GLY A 60 -8.31 -9.42 19.84
N ARG A 61 -7.97 -8.25 19.27
CA ARG A 61 -8.96 -7.37 18.63
C ARG A 61 -8.92 -7.62 17.14
N GLY A 62 -10.09 -7.82 16.53
CA GLY A 62 -10.22 -8.03 15.10
C GLY A 62 -9.42 -7.02 14.28
N SER A 63 -8.90 -7.45 13.15
CA SER A 63 -7.99 -6.67 12.31
C SER A 63 -8.59 -6.25 10.98
N LEU A 64 -9.88 -6.55 10.74
CA LEU A 64 -10.56 -6.20 9.49
C LEU A 64 -11.90 -5.56 9.78
N ALA A 65 -12.09 -4.35 9.29
CA ALA A 65 -13.34 -3.61 9.40
C ALA A 65 -13.91 -3.25 8.02
N ARG A 66 -15.23 -3.04 7.95
CA ARG A 66 -15.95 -2.63 6.76
C ARG A 66 -16.87 -1.46 7.05
N SER A 67 -16.94 -0.52 6.11
CA SER A 67 -17.93 0.56 6.05
C SER A 67 -18.81 0.38 4.82
N ASP A 68 -20.12 0.60 5.00
CA ASP A 68 -21.12 0.61 3.92
C ASP A 68 -21.66 2.03 3.64
N ASP A 69 -21.09 3.06 4.30
CA ASP A 69 -21.57 4.45 4.27
C ASP A 69 -20.48 5.47 3.99
N ALA A 70 -19.53 5.10 3.14
CA ALA A 70 -18.41 5.95 2.72
C ALA A 70 -17.53 6.38 3.90
N GLY A 71 -17.25 5.47 4.83
CA GLY A 71 -16.33 5.66 5.95
C GLY A 71 -16.89 6.39 7.15
N ARG A 72 -18.20 6.67 7.20
CA ARG A 72 -18.83 7.36 8.35
C ARG A 72 -19.00 6.45 9.56
N SER A 73 -19.23 5.17 9.32
CA SER A 73 -19.27 4.14 10.36
C SER A 73 -18.58 2.87 9.91
N TRP A 74 -18.10 2.08 10.86
CA TRP A 74 -17.32 0.87 10.62
C TRP A 74 -17.81 -0.27 11.51
N ARG A 75 -17.77 -1.49 11.00
CA ARG A 75 -18.05 -2.70 11.74
C ARG A 75 -16.93 -3.73 11.59
N ASP A 76 -16.62 -4.46 12.65
CA ASP A 76 -15.68 -5.58 12.62
C ASP A 76 -16.26 -6.72 11.77
N ILE A 77 -15.50 -7.16 10.77
CA ILE A 77 -15.81 -8.31 9.92
C ILE A 77 -14.67 -9.34 9.95
N THR A 78 -13.79 -9.29 10.96
CA THR A 78 -12.63 -10.16 11.05
C THR A 78 -13.04 -11.63 11.12
N PRO A 79 -12.60 -12.47 10.16
CA PRO A 79 -12.85 -13.90 10.20
C PRO A 79 -12.29 -14.55 11.47
N GLY A 80 -13.02 -15.51 12.05
CA GLY A 80 -12.55 -16.19 13.26
C GLY A 80 -11.18 -16.84 13.11
N ALA A 81 -10.86 -17.33 11.91
CA ALA A 81 -9.58 -17.97 11.60
C ALA A 81 -8.34 -17.06 11.67
N ILE A 82 -8.54 -15.72 11.64
CA ILE A 82 -7.46 -14.72 11.69
C ILE A 82 -7.67 -13.68 12.80
N ARG A 83 -8.46 -14.01 13.82
CA ARG A 83 -8.80 -13.02 14.86
C ARG A 83 -7.59 -12.52 15.65
N ASP A 84 -6.56 -13.31 15.76
CA ASP A 84 -5.29 -12.97 16.41
C ASP A 84 -4.19 -12.56 15.41
N GLU A 85 -4.53 -12.39 14.13
CA GLU A 85 -3.63 -11.96 13.08
C GLU A 85 -3.88 -10.49 12.71
N GLU A 86 -2.90 -9.88 12.08
CA GLU A 86 -2.96 -8.51 11.57
C GLU A 86 -3.32 -8.53 10.08
N THR A 87 -4.10 -7.57 9.60
CA THR A 87 -4.40 -7.38 8.19
C THR A 87 -3.46 -6.32 7.60
N TRP A 88 -2.54 -6.76 6.75
CA TRP A 88 -1.47 -5.94 6.17
C TRP A 88 -1.75 -5.41 4.78
N SER A 89 -2.59 -6.10 4.01
CA SER A 89 -3.00 -5.65 2.68
C SER A 89 -4.43 -6.02 2.39
N ILE A 90 -5.11 -5.16 1.65
CA ILE A 90 -6.47 -5.37 1.15
C ILE A 90 -6.51 -4.93 -0.31
N THR A 91 -7.19 -5.70 -1.16
CA THR A 91 -7.45 -5.29 -2.53
C THR A 91 -8.81 -5.79 -3.00
N THR A 92 -9.45 -4.99 -3.86
CA THR A 92 -10.71 -5.31 -4.53
C THR A 92 -10.47 -5.39 -6.03
N PRO A 93 -11.03 -6.37 -6.74
CA PRO A 93 -10.89 -6.44 -8.18
C PRO A 93 -11.73 -5.37 -8.89
N PHE A 94 -11.30 -4.98 -10.08
CA PHE A 94 -12.01 -4.00 -10.90
C PHE A 94 -13.17 -4.60 -11.72
N ASP A 95 -13.24 -5.93 -11.84
CA ASP A 95 -14.17 -6.65 -12.72
C ASP A 95 -15.40 -7.23 -12.03
N GLY A 96 -15.43 -7.30 -10.70
CA GLY A 96 -16.51 -7.90 -9.92
C GLY A 96 -16.83 -7.15 -8.62
N PRO A 97 -18.09 -6.74 -8.40
CA PRO A 97 -18.46 -6.11 -7.14
C PRO A 97 -18.44 -7.11 -5.99
N GLY A 98 -18.02 -6.65 -4.83
CA GLY A 98 -18.12 -7.40 -3.57
C GLY A 98 -17.08 -8.48 -3.36
N GLU A 99 -16.13 -8.65 -4.27
CA GLU A 99 -14.98 -9.49 -4.01
C GLU A 99 -13.88 -8.70 -3.31
N VAL A 100 -13.25 -9.31 -2.32
CA VAL A 100 -12.11 -8.72 -1.61
C VAL A 100 -11.09 -9.78 -1.25
N PHE A 101 -9.83 -9.45 -1.44
CA PHE A 101 -8.67 -10.23 -0.97
C PHE A 101 -8.01 -9.50 0.18
N ILE A 102 -7.63 -10.24 1.20
CA ILE A 102 -6.82 -9.73 2.31
C ILE A 102 -5.55 -10.55 2.48
N GLY A 103 -4.47 -9.86 2.80
CA GLY A 103 -3.19 -10.45 3.19
C GLY A 103 -2.92 -10.17 4.66
N THR A 104 -2.52 -11.21 5.40
CA THR A 104 -2.33 -11.13 6.85
C THR A 104 -0.88 -11.35 7.28
N SER A 105 -0.60 -11.08 8.56
CA SER A 105 0.55 -11.66 9.26
C SER A 105 0.39 -13.18 9.36
N HIS A 106 1.50 -13.91 9.55
CA HIS A 106 1.68 -15.32 9.20
C HIS A 106 1.59 -15.59 7.68
N ALA A 107 1.57 -14.53 6.85
CA ALA A 107 1.54 -14.55 5.40
C ALA A 107 0.47 -15.49 4.84
N ARG A 108 -0.80 -15.19 5.14
CA ARG A 108 -1.97 -15.86 4.58
C ARG A 108 -2.68 -14.94 3.60
N ILE A 109 -3.41 -15.54 2.67
CA ILE A 109 -4.33 -14.82 1.77
C ILE A 109 -5.72 -15.40 1.95
N LEU A 110 -6.69 -14.54 2.28
CA LEU A 110 -8.09 -14.89 2.34
C LEU A 110 -8.86 -14.11 1.27
N ARG A 111 -9.91 -14.74 0.75
CA ARG A 111 -10.79 -14.20 -0.30
C ARG A 111 -12.23 -14.26 0.15
N SER A 112 -12.97 -13.17 -0.03
CA SER A 112 -14.41 -13.10 0.09
C SER A 112 -15.04 -12.88 -1.30
N LEU A 113 -16.22 -13.45 -1.53
CA LEU A 113 -17.03 -13.25 -2.74
C LEU A 113 -18.37 -12.54 -2.42
N ASP A 114 -18.57 -12.17 -1.16
CA ASP A 114 -19.85 -11.70 -0.62
C ASP A 114 -19.69 -10.42 0.23
N ARG A 115 -18.81 -9.52 -0.23
CA ARG A 115 -18.52 -8.23 0.43
C ARG A 115 -17.98 -8.38 1.86
N GLY A 116 -17.22 -9.47 2.13
CA GLY A 116 -16.63 -9.71 3.43
C GLY A 116 -17.59 -10.32 4.48
N HIS A 117 -18.73 -10.88 4.06
CA HIS A 117 -19.59 -11.65 4.98
C HIS A 117 -19.00 -13.01 5.31
N SER A 118 -18.32 -13.63 4.36
CA SER A 118 -17.55 -14.85 4.57
C SER A 118 -16.20 -14.78 3.87
N PHE A 119 -15.21 -15.53 4.38
CA PHE A 119 -13.88 -15.61 3.83
C PHE A 119 -13.41 -17.05 3.69
N HIS A 120 -12.74 -17.31 2.57
CA HIS A 120 -12.08 -18.59 2.28
C HIS A 120 -10.59 -18.38 2.12
N GLU A 121 -9.78 -19.26 2.69
CA GLU A 121 -8.33 -19.21 2.56
C GLU A 121 -7.88 -19.70 1.18
N CYS A 122 -6.93 -19.00 0.57
CA CYS A 122 -6.22 -19.45 -0.63
C CYS A 122 -5.19 -20.53 -0.25
N ALA A 123 -5.67 -21.75 0.01
CA ALA A 123 -4.89 -22.86 0.60
C ALA A 123 -3.61 -23.22 -0.19
N ALA A 124 -3.58 -22.95 -1.50
CA ALA A 124 -2.38 -23.15 -2.31
C ALA A 124 -1.22 -22.23 -1.90
N PHE A 125 -1.51 -21.04 -1.38
CA PHE A 125 -0.49 -20.11 -0.89
C PHE A 125 0.27 -20.66 0.31
N LEU A 126 -0.39 -21.45 1.15
CA LEU A 126 0.24 -22.12 2.30
C LEU A 126 1.18 -23.27 1.89
N LYS A 127 1.06 -23.75 0.67
CA LYS A 127 1.83 -24.89 0.13
C LYS A 127 3.02 -24.48 -0.72
N ILE A 128 3.34 -23.18 -0.79
CA ILE A 128 4.49 -22.67 -1.54
C ILE A 128 5.78 -23.25 -0.95
N PRO A 129 6.62 -23.90 -1.78
CA PRO A 129 7.91 -24.41 -1.30
C PRO A 129 8.83 -23.29 -0.80
N GLY A 130 9.44 -23.50 0.35
CA GLY A 130 10.35 -22.52 0.96
C GLY A 130 9.66 -21.45 1.81
N ARG A 131 8.34 -21.52 1.98
CA ARG A 131 7.58 -20.62 2.83
C ARG A 131 8.07 -20.58 4.28
N GLU A 132 8.62 -21.64 4.77
CA GLU A 132 9.23 -21.75 6.13
C GLU A 132 10.45 -20.85 6.32
N ARG A 133 11.01 -20.28 5.24
CA ARG A 133 12.13 -19.34 5.27
C ARG A 133 11.69 -17.87 5.24
N TRP A 134 10.40 -17.61 5.04
CA TRP A 134 9.90 -16.25 5.08
C TRP A 134 9.98 -15.70 6.50
N GLY A 135 10.20 -14.42 6.61
CA GLY A 135 10.35 -13.77 7.91
C GLY A 135 9.91 -12.31 7.88
N PHE A 136 10.29 -11.62 8.94
CA PHE A 136 10.16 -10.18 9.07
C PHE A 136 11.30 -9.71 9.97
N PRO A 137 12.04 -8.62 9.65
CA PRO A 137 13.23 -8.24 10.41
C PRO A 137 12.98 -8.00 11.89
N PRO A 138 11.91 -7.28 12.31
CA PRO A 138 11.57 -7.14 13.72
C PRO A 138 11.04 -8.45 14.35
N PRO A 139 11.42 -8.75 15.60
CA PRO A 139 10.80 -9.83 16.36
C PRO A 139 9.27 -9.61 16.48
N PRO A 140 8.47 -10.66 16.46
CA PRO A 140 8.79 -12.09 16.49
C PRO A 140 9.09 -12.73 15.13
N HIS A 141 9.51 -11.97 14.11
CA HIS A 141 9.90 -12.43 12.78
C HIS A 141 8.77 -13.09 11.97
N ILE A 142 7.53 -12.73 12.24
CA ILE A 142 6.34 -13.27 11.55
C ILE A 142 6.21 -12.62 10.18
N PRO A 143 6.26 -13.41 9.08
CA PRO A 143 6.09 -12.88 7.73
C PRO A 143 4.66 -12.41 7.49
N HIS A 144 4.49 -11.44 6.59
CA HIS A 144 3.17 -10.96 6.21
C HIS A 144 3.07 -10.66 4.70
N VAL A 145 1.85 -10.74 4.19
CA VAL A 145 1.52 -10.36 2.81
C VAL A 145 1.37 -8.85 2.76
N ARG A 146 2.39 -8.17 2.22
CA ARG A 146 2.50 -6.72 2.19
C ARG A 146 1.73 -6.07 1.05
N SER A 147 1.58 -6.79 -0.06
CA SER A 147 0.96 -6.27 -1.27
C SER A 147 0.21 -7.36 -2.01
N ILE A 148 -1.00 -7.03 -2.49
CA ILE A 148 -1.76 -7.85 -3.43
C ILE A 148 -2.25 -6.91 -4.54
N ALA A 149 -1.95 -7.24 -5.80
CA ALA A 149 -2.36 -6.43 -6.95
C ALA A 149 -2.95 -7.31 -8.05
N PHE A 150 -4.00 -6.83 -8.70
CA PHE A 150 -4.56 -7.46 -9.89
C PHE A 150 -3.81 -7.01 -11.13
N ASP A 151 -3.63 -7.92 -12.09
CA ASP A 151 -3.22 -7.53 -13.43
C ASP A 151 -4.28 -6.64 -14.07
N CYS A 152 -3.87 -5.53 -14.66
CA CYS A 152 -4.79 -4.52 -15.18
C CYS A 152 -5.56 -4.99 -16.43
N SER A 153 -5.06 -6.00 -17.15
CA SER A 153 -5.65 -6.55 -18.38
C SER A 153 -6.35 -7.89 -18.16
N ASN A 154 -5.96 -8.64 -17.13
CA ASN A 154 -6.50 -9.96 -16.84
C ASN A 154 -6.84 -10.10 -15.35
N PRO A 155 -8.11 -9.93 -14.96
CA PRO A 155 -8.52 -9.97 -13.55
C PRO A 155 -8.38 -11.35 -12.89
N LEU A 156 -8.06 -12.40 -13.63
CA LEU A 156 -7.72 -13.71 -13.06
C LEU A 156 -6.32 -13.74 -12.47
N VAL A 157 -5.44 -12.86 -12.95
CA VAL A 157 -4.05 -12.81 -12.50
C VAL A 157 -3.89 -11.87 -11.31
N ILE A 158 -3.33 -12.38 -10.23
CA ILE A 158 -2.93 -11.59 -9.07
C ILE A 158 -1.44 -11.74 -8.78
N TYR A 159 -0.83 -10.65 -8.35
CA TYR A 159 0.55 -10.60 -7.88
C TYR A 159 0.57 -10.34 -6.39
N VAL A 160 1.46 -11.01 -5.68
CA VAL A 160 1.56 -10.97 -4.22
C VAL A 160 2.99 -10.67 -3.82
N GLY A 161 3.18 -9.66 -2.98
CA GLY A 161 4.43 -9.35 -2.33
C GLY A 161 4.42 -9.80 -0.87
N VAL A 162 5.39 -10.60 -0.49
CA VAL A 162 5.64 -11.00 0.90
C VAL A 162 6.89 -10.28 1.38
N GLU A 163 6.77 -9.53 2.47
CA GLU A 163 7.93 -8.87 3.09
C GLU A 163 8.87 -9.96 3.61
N GLU A 164 10.17 -9.89 3.23
CA GLU A 164 11.18 -10.96 3.44
C GLU A 164 10.77 -12.34 2.91
N GLY A 165 9.93 -12.38 1.86
CA GLY A 165 9.46 -13.61 1.24
C GLY A 165 9.48 -13.60 -0.28
N GLY A 166 9.49 -12.41 -0.90
CA GLY A 166 9.57 -12.27 -2.35
C GLY A 166 8.23 -12.07 -3.06
N VAL A 167 8.23 -12.24 -4.38
CA VAL A 167 7.08 -12.01 -5.27
C VAL A 167 6.49 -13.34 -5.75
N TYR A 168 5.16 -13.40 -5.79
CA TYR A 168 4.40 -14.55 -6.27
C TYR A 168 3.32 -14.13 -7.26
N ARG A 169 2.96 -15.01 -8.18
CA ARG A 169 1.86 -14.84 -9.13
C ARG A 169 0.85 -15.95 -8.95
N SER A 170 -0.42 -15.62 -8.99
CA SER A 170 -1.51 -16.57 -9.25
C SER A 170 -2.13 -16.26 -10.60
N PRO A 171 -2.20 -17.23 -11.54
CA PRO A 171 -2.85 -17.04 -12.84
C PRO A 171 -4.37 -17.28 -12.78
N ASP A 172 -4.91 -17.70 -11.64
CA ASP A 172 -6.23 -18.29 -11.50
C ASP A 172 -6.97 -17.83 -10.24
N ARG A 173 -6.72 -16.56 -9.87
CA ARG A 173 -7.43 -15.87 -8.78
C ARG A 173 -7.26 -16.53 -7.41
N GLY A 174 -6.01 -16.97 -7.11
CA GLY A 174 -5.63 -17.52 -5.82
C GLY A 174 -5.79 -19.04 -5.68
N ARG A 175 -6.09 -19.76 -6.78
CA ARG A 175 -6.19 -21.24 -6.74
C ARG A 175 -4.82 -21.90 -6.79
N THR A 176 -3.88 -21.32 -7.53
CA THR A 176 -2.48 -21.75 -7.60
C THR A 176 -1.54 -20.56 -7.47
N PHE A 177 -0.28 -20.80 -7.08
CA PHE A 177 0.75 -19.77 -6.97
C PHE A 177 2.09 -20.27 -7.49
N GLU A 178 2.82 -19.39 -8.15
CA GLU A 178 4.18 -19.61 -8.64
C GLU A 178 5.12 -18.49 -8.17
N PRO A 179 6.38 -18.79 -7.83
CA PRO A 179 7.35 -17.79 -7.41
C PRO A 179 7.90 -17.00 -8.60
N LEU A 180 8.09 -15.68 -8.39
CA LEU A 180 8.70 -14.75 -9.35
C LEU A 180 9.98 -14.12 -8.78
N ASN A 181 10.81 -14.89 -8.07
CA ASN A 181 11.88 -14.38 -7.23
C ASN A 181 13.26 -14.28 -7.91
N ARG A 182 13.34 -14.49 -9.23
CA ARG A 182 14.62 -14.46 -9.93
C ARG A 182 15.17 -13.04 -10.03
N SER A 183 16.27 -12.78 -9.32
CA SER A 183 17.00 -11.50 -9.34
C SER A 183 16.24 -10.29 -8.73
N VAL A 184 15.28 -10.52 -7.83
CA VAL A 184 14.65 -9.48 -7.03
C VAL A 184 15.11 -9.59 -5.58
N TYR A 185 15.18 -8.45 -4.88
CA TYR A 185 15.42 -8.44 -3.43
C TYR A 185 14.15 -8.90 -2.70
N SER A 186 14.30 -9.73 -1.64
CA SER A 186 13.18 -10.46 -1.01
C SER A 186 12.23 -9.61 -0.17
N ASP A 187 12.69 -8.47 0.31
CA ASP A 187 11.92 -7.57 1.17
C ASP A 187 10.98 -6.69 0.33
N ILE A 188 9.82 -7.24 -0.02
CA ILE A 188 8.86 -6.63 -0.95
C ILE A 188 7.89 -5.73 -0.21
N HIS A 189 7.80 -4.45 -0.64
CA HIS A 189 6.85 -3.50 -0.08
C HIS A 189 5.61 -3.31 -0.95
N CYS A 190 5.78 -3.22 -2.27
CA CYS A 190 4.67 -3.06 -3.20
C CYS A 190 4.97 -3.77 -4.52
N VAL A 191 3.99 -4.45 -5.07
CA VAL A 191 4.00 -5.00 -6.44
C VAL A 191 2.93 -4.26 -7.23
N THR A 192 3.30 -3.70 -8.38
CA THR A 192 2.38 -2.93 -9.22
C THR A 192 2.52 -3.36 -10.69
N PRO A 193 1.49 -3.97 -11.28
CA PRO A 193 1.39 -4.15 -12.72
C PRO A 193 1.31 -2.80 -13.43
N ASP A 194 1.97 -2.67 -14.58
CA ASP A 194 1.85 -1.47 -15.42
C ASP A 194 0.51 -1.50 -16.18
N PRO A 195 -0.38 -0.50 -16.02
CA PRO A 195 -1.68 -0.50 -16.70
C PRO A 195 -1.59 -0.51 -18.23
N ALA A 196 -0.47 -0.06 -18.80
CA ALA A 196 -0.26 0.05 -20.24
C ALA A 196 0.50 -1.14 -20.85
N ASP A 197 0.98 -2.08 -20.01
CA ASP A 197 1.85 -3.17 -20.47
C ASP A 197 1.76 -4.38 -19.52
N SER A 198 0.99 -5.39 -19.88
CA SER A 198 0.74 -6.58 -19.06
C SER A 198 1.99 -7.46 -18.79
N LEU A 199 3.07 -7.26 -19.55
CA LEU A 199 4.34 -7.94 -19.30
C LEU A 199 5.20 -7.17 -18.29
N ARG A 200 4.83 -5.93 -18.00
CA ARG A 200 5.64 -5.07 -17.15
C ARG A 200 5.11 -5.04 -15.72
N LEU A 201 5.99 -5.42 -14.80
CA LEU A 201 5.76 -5.32 -13.36
C LEU A 201 6.81 -4.42 -12.73
N LEU A 202 6.40 -3.72 -11.70
CA LEU A 202 7.25 -2.84 -10.90
C LEU A 202 7.17 -3.25 -9.44
N VAL A 203 8.32 -3.23 -8.73
CA VAL A 203 8.40 -3.68 -7.34
C VAL A 203 9.26 -2.72 -6.53
N THR A 204 8.72 -2.24 -5.42
CA THR A 204 9.48 -1.52 -4.41
C THR A 204 9.92 -2.46 -3.30
N THR A 205 11.10 -2.22 -2.77
CA THR A 205 11.74 -3.11 -1.79
C THR A 205 12.49 -2.32 -0.72
N GLY A 206 12.92 -2.98 0.34
CA GLY A 206 13.82 -2.41 1.34
C GLY A 206 15.19 -1.99 0.81
N ARG A 207 15.56 -2.37 -0.43
CA ARG A 207 16.85 -2.05 -1.07
C ARG A 207 16.70 -1.61 -2.52
N GLY A 208 15.69 -0.79 -2.81
CA GLY A 208 15.53 -0.15 -4.09
C GLY A 208 14.34 -0.63 -4.90
N PHE A 209 14.38 -0.34 -6.17
CA PHE A 209 13.28 -0.43 -7.09
C PHE A 209 13.62 -1.34 -8.26
N TYR A 210 12.72 -2.24 -8.63
CA TYR A 210 12.94 -3.21 -9.69
C TYR A 210 11.79 -3.19 -10.70
N ALA A 211 12.12 -3.50 -11.95
CA ALA A 211 11.14 -3.72 -13.02
C ALA A 211 11.38 -5.06 -13.69
N SER A 212 10.30 -5.72 -14.07
CA SER A 212 10.26 -6.85 -14.99
C SER A 212 9.65 -6.40 -16.31
N ALA A 213 10.06 -7.02 -17.41
CA ALA A 213 9.50 -6.85 -18.75
C ALA A 213 8.99 -8.18 -19.32
N ASP A 214 8.89 -9.22 -18.49
CA ASP A 214 8.52 -10.59 -18.84
C ASP A 214 7.55 -11.20 -17.81
N ALA A 215 6.59 -10.37 -17.33
CA ALA A 215 5.57 -10.73 -16.34
C ALA A 215 6.15 -11.33 -15.03
N GLY A 216 7.34 -10.88 -14.62
CA GLY A 216 8.01 -11.33 -13.40
C GLY A 216 8.99 -12.49 -13.59
N GLY A 217 9.21 -12.98 -14.80
CA GLY A 217 10.17 -14.04 -15.06
C GLY A 217 11.62 -13.66 -14.72
N SER A 218 11.95 -12.37 -14.82
CA SER A 218 13.21 -11.81 -14.38
C SER A 218 13.04 -10.34 -13.97
N TRP A 219 13.94 -9.84 -13.11
CA TRP A 219 13.90 -8.48 -12.59
C TRP A 219 15.20 -7.72 -12.82
N LYS A 220 15.06 -6.45 -13.16
CA LYS A 220 16.18 -5.52 -13.32
C LYS A 220 16.07 -4.42 -12.26
N TYR A 221 17.14 -4.21 -11.51
CA TYR A 221 17.27 -3.08 -10.62
C TYR A 221 17.26 -1.76 -11.42
N LEU A 222 16.39 -0.82 -11.06
CA LEU A 222 16.34 0.51 -11.67
C LEU A 222 17.16 1.49 -10.83
N LYS A 223 18.12 2.14 -11.50
CA LYS A 223 19.00 3.16 -10.92
C LYS A 223 18.36 4.55 -11.01
N GLY A 224 18.92 5.52 -10.30
CA GLY A 224 18.54 6.93 -10.42
C GLY A 224 17.83 7.52 -9.19
N LEU A 225 17.45 6.69 -8.23
CA LEU A 225 16.97 7.17 -6.93
C LEU A 225 18.16 7.49 -6.02
N SER A 226 18.15 8.66 -5.38
CA SER A 226 19.18 9.03 -4.38
C SER A 226 18.88 8.46 -2.98
N ARG A 227 17.83 7.64 -2.87
CA ARG A 227 17.38 6.97 -1.65
C ARG A 227 17.09 5.50 -2.00
N SER A 228 17.26 4.59 -1.04
CA SER A 228 17.16 3.14 -1.33
C SER A 228 16.00 2.42 -0.70
N TYR A 229 15.42 2.92 0.39
CA TYR A 229 14.27 2.29 1.04
C TYR A 229 12.98 2.78 0.38
N THR A 230 12.44 2.01 -0.55
CA THR A 230 11.27 2.40 -1.37
C THR A 230 10.00 1.75 -0.84
N VAL A 231 8.87 2.51 -0.74
CA VAL A 231 7.60 1.96 -0.22
C VAL A 231 6.46 2.14 -1.21
N PRO A 232 5.83 3.32 -1.39
CA PRO A 232 4.70 3.40 -2.29
C PRO A 232 5.16 3.58 -3.73
N LEU A 233 4.34 3.05 -4.61
CA LEU A 233 4.48 3.15 -6.04
C LEU A 233 3.12 3.50 -6.63
N LEU A 234 3.09 4.50 -7.51
CA LEU A 234 1.93 4.84 -8.33
C LEU A 234 2.35 4.88 -9.79
N VAL A 235 1.64 4.13 -10.62
CA VAL A 235 1.82 4.15 -12.08
C VAL A 235 0.52 4.65 -12.72
N SER A 236 0.61 5.72 -13.49
CA SER A 236 -0.53 6.28 -14.20
C SER A 236 -0.06 6.98 -15.47
N ASP A 237 -0.69 6.66 -16.60
CA ASP A 237 -0.44 7.28 -17.90
C ASP A 237 1.06 7.34 -18.30
N GLY A 238 1.78 6.25 -18.02
CA GLY A 238 3.22 6.14 -18.30
C GLY A 238 4.14 6.87 -17.33
N THR A 239 3.58 7.63 -16.38
CA THR A 239 4.33 8.26 -15.29
C THR A 239 4.43 7.31 -14.11
N ILE A 240 5.61 7.26 -13.50
CA ILE A 240 5.88 6.53 -12.27
C ILE A 240 6.16 7.54 -11.17
N LEU A 241 5.42 7.45 -10.06
CA LEU A 241 5.75 8.14 -8.82
C LEU A 241 6.21 7.10 -7.80
N ILE A 242 7.32 7.38 -7.13
CA ILE A 242 7.91 6.49 -6.14
C ILE A 242 8.47 7.30 -4.97
N ALA A 243 8.13 6.94 -3.75
CA ALA A 243 8.77 7.53 -2.59
C ALA A 243 9.86 6.62 -2.03
N ALA A 244 10.96 7.23 -1.63
CA ALA A 244 12.10 6.54 -1.08
C ALA A 244 12.69 7.29 0.13
N ALA A 245 12.97 6.56 1.21
CA ALA A 245 13.67 7.06 2.39
C ALA A 245 15.18 6.76 2.33
N ALA A 246 15.94 7.47 3.15
CA ALA A 246 17.39 7.30 3.25
C ALA A 246 17.79 5.92 3.80
N GLY A 247 16.92 5.30 4.62
CA GLY A 247 17.13 3.97 5.20
C GLY A 247 15.86 3.40 5.79
N PRO A 248 15.93 2.21 6.40
CA PRO A 248 14.77 1.50 6.93
C PRO A 248 14.21 2.15 8.23
N PRO A 249 12.95 1.82 8.61
CA PRO A 249 12.25 2.44 9.73
C PRO A 249 13.00 2.49 11.07
N PRO A 250 13.79 1.48 11.46
CA PRO A 250 14.53 1.54 12.74
C PRO A 250 15.56 2.67 12.82
N LEU A 251 15.99 3.22 11.68
CA LEU A 251 16.96 4.33 11.64
C LEU A 251 16.28 5.71 11.72
N TRP A 252 14.98 5.83 11.44
CA TRP A 252 14.30 7.13 11.38
C TRP A 252 14.27 7.88 12.72
N PRO A 253 14.01 7.24 13.88
CA PRO A 253 14.06 7.94 15.17
C PRO A 253 15.45 8.48 15.54
N MET A 254 16.52 7.88 14.99
CA MET A 254 17.90 8.28 15.24
C MET A 254 18.39 9.39 14.30
N ASN A 255 17.65 9.62 13.19
CA ASN A 255 17.95 10.66 12.21
C ASN A 255 17.21 11.95 12.59
N PRO A 256 17.90 13.11 12.76
CA PRO A 256 17.24 14.40 13.01
C PRO A 256 16.18 14.75 11.97
N ASP A 257 16.38 14.30 10.72
CA ASP A 257 15.46 14.53 9.60
C ASP A 257 14.41 13.40 9.44
N GLY A 258 14.30 12.51 10.41
CA GLY A 258 13.34 11.39 10.36
C GLY A 258 13.63 10.39 9.24
N ALA A 259 12.63 10.04 8.44
CA ALA A 259 12.80 9.17 7.28
C ALA A 259 13.66 9.83 6.18
N ASN A 260 13.75 11.14 6.16
CA ASN A 260 14.43 11.93 5.11
C ASN A 260 14.00 11.46 3.72
N ALA A 261 12.67 11.32 3.53
CA ALA A 261 12.08 10.73 2.35
C ALA A 261 11.96 11.76 1.22
N LEU A 262 12.13 11.30 -0.02
CA LEU A 262 11.86 12.07 -1.23
C LEU A 262 10.81 11.36 -2.08
N LEU A 263 10.00 12.14 -2.76
CA LEU A 263 9.12 11.66 -3.82
C LEU A 263 9.79 11.91 -5.17
N PHE A 264 9.94 10.86 -5.96
CA PHE A 264 10.54 10.89 -7.28
C PHE A 264 9.49 10.65 -8.34
N GLN A 265 9.70 11.27 -9.49
CA GLN A 265 8.90 11.10 -10.70
C GLN A 265 9.76 10.61 -11.85
N SER A 266 9.21 9.72 -12.68
CA SER A 266 9.72 9.35 -13.99
C SER A 266 8.60 9.52 -15.02
N ALA A 267 8.85 10.30 -16.07
CA ALA A 267 7.96 10.46 -17.20
C ALA A 267 8.36 9.58 -18.41
N ASP A 268 9.41 8.78 -18.26
CA ASP A 268 10.00 7.96 -19.32
C ASP A 268 9.99 6.45 -18.99
N ARG A 269 8.96 6.04 -18.23
CA ARG A 269 8.77 4.64 -17.83
C ARG A 269 9.94 4.10 -16.99
N GLY A 270 10.54 4.92 -16.11
CA GLY A 270 11.57 4.51 -15.16
C GLY A 270 12.99 4.45 -15.74
N ARG A 271 13.25 5.09 -16.88
CA ARG A 271 14.61 5.24 -17.41
C ARG A 271 15.38 6.29 -16.63
N THR A 272 14.72 7.40 -16.30
CA THR A 272 15.27 8.47 -15.45
C THR A 272 14.28 8.84 -14.35
N PHE A 273 14.81 9.35 -13.23
CA PHE A 273 14.03 9.81 -12.09
C PHE A 273 14.50 11.20 -11.67
N SER A 274 13.55 12.08 -11.40
CA SER A 274 13.80 13.39 -10.81
C SER A 274 13.02 13.53 -9.51
N PRO A 275 13.59 14.12 -8.45
CA PRO A 275 12.81 14.43 -7.26
C PRO A 275 11.77 15.50 -7.61
N MET A 276 10.57 15.38 -7.05
CA MET A 276 9.55 16.41 -7.14
C MET A 276 9.93 17.60 -6.27
N VAL A 277 9.48 18.79 -6.66
CA VAL A 277 9.78 20.06 -5.97
C VAL A 277 8.57 20.56 -5.19
N HIS A 278 8.83 21.36 -4.16
CA HIS A 278 7.77 22.07 -3.45
C HIS A 278 7.39 23.38 -4.19
N ALA A 279 6.38 24.08 -3.71
CA ALA A 279 5.87 25.31 -4.34
C ALA A 279 6.91 26.45 -4.43
N ASP A 280 7.98 26.39 -3.61
CA ASP A 280 9.13 27.29 -3.67
C ASP A 280 10.17 26.93 -4.75
N GLY A 281 9.90 25.86 -5.52
CA GLY A 281 10.80 25.34 -6.55
C GLY A 281 11.98 24.53 -6.02
N LEU A 282 12.05 24.24 -4.72
CA LEU A 282 13.14 23.50 -4.09
C LEU A 282 12.71 22.06 -3.75
N VAL A 283 13.69 21.19 -3.63
CA VAL A 283 13.52 19.82 -3.14
C VAL A 283 13.69 19.81 -1.63
N HIS A 284 12.62 19.57 -0.90
CA HIS A 284 12.65 19.38 0.54
C HIS A 284 12.34 17.92 0.91
N PRO A 285 13.16 17.24 1.70
CA PRO A 285 12.84 15.90 2.15
C PRO A 285 11.70 15.95 3.19
N PHE A 286 10.82 14.95 3.11
CA PHE A 286 9.79 14.74 4.13
C PHE A 286 10.41 14.09 5.38
N ARG A 287 9.97 14.54 6.53
CA ARG A 287 10.33 13.93 7.81
C ARG A 287 9.69 12.55 7.98
N GLY A 288 8.42 12.42 7.56
CA GLY A 288 7.71 11.16 7.48
C GLY A 288 7.99 10.40 6.18
N MET A 289 7.78 9.09 6.20
CA MET A 289 7.76 8.29 4.98
C MET A 289 6.40 8.40 4.31
N VAL A 290 6.38 8.64 3.00
CA VAL A 290 5.15 8.51 2.21
C VAL A 290 4.76 7.03 2.19
N MET A 291 3.54 6.72 2.62
CA MET A 291 3.07 5.32 2.75
C MET A 291 2.14 4.90 1.62
N ARG A 292 1.35 5.82 1.10
CA ARG A 292 0.41 5.57 0.01
C ARG A 292 0.35 6.76 -0.94
N LEU A 293 0.16 6.48 -2.23
CA LEU A 293 -0.12 7.45 -3.29
C LEU A 293 -1.35 6.96 -4.08
N LEU A 294 -2.29 7.85 -4.36
CA LEU A 294 -3.45 7.57 -5.21
C LEU A 294 -3.68 8.74 -6.18
N THR A 295 -3.98 8.42 -7.44
CA THR A 295 -4.41 9.41 -8.43
C THR A 295 -5.76 10.02 -8.03
N ASN A 296 -5.91 11.31 -8.22
CA ASN A 296 -7.18 12.00 -8.06
C ASN A 296 -8.13 11.58 -9.20
N PRO A 297 -9.27 10.92 -8.90
CA PRO A 297 -10.18 10.46 -9.95
C PRO A 297 -10.89 11.59 -10.69
N ALA A 298 -10.92 12.80 -10.12
CA ALA A 298 -11.51 13.99 -10.76
C ALA A 298 -10.52 14.75 -11.66
N ASN A 299 -9.22 14.56 -11.43
CA ASN A 299 -8.15 15.12 -12.26
C ASN A 299 -6.95 14.18 -12.22
N HIS A 300 -6.73 13.43 -13.29
CA HIS A 300 -5.68 12.41 -13.33
C HIS A 300 -4.25 12.99 -13.28
N ASP A 301 -4.07 14.27 -13.50
CA ASP A 301 -2.76 14.92 -13.32
C ASP A 301 -2.41 15.12 -11.85
N ASP A 302 -3.42 15.19 -10.99
CA ASP A 302 -3.26 15.30 -9.54
C ASP A 302 -3.13 13.91 -8.87
N PHE A 303 -2.44 13.89 -7.75
CA PHE A 303 -2.42 12.76 -6.83
C PHE A 303 -2.43 13.24 -5.38
N PHE A 304 -2.80 12.33 -4.48
CA PHE A 304 -2.68 12.52 -3.03
C PHE A 304 -1.72 11.50 -2.43
N GLY A 305 -1.15 11.85 -1.28
CA GLY A 305 -0.33 10.94 -0.50
C GLY A 305 -0.45 11.18 0.99
N VAL A 306 -0.22 10.13 1.78
CA VAL A 306 -0.23 10.18 3.25
C VAL A 306 1.11 9.74 3.80
N LEU A 307 1.51 10.33 4.95
CA LEU A 307 2.83 10.15 5.53
C LEU A 307 2.78 9.68 6.99
N THR A 308 3.86 9.01 7.41
CA THR A 308 4.02 8.51 8.79
C THR A 308 4.17 9.60 9.85
N ASP A 309 4.39 10.85 9.47
CA ASP A 309 4.38 12.00 10.39
C ASP A 309 3.00 12.67 10.52
N GLY A 310 1.98 12.11 9.87
CA GLY A 310 0.62 12.62 9.87
C GLY A 310 0.38 13.76 8.87
N SER A 311 1.28 13.97 7.93
CA SER A 311 1.07 14.89 6.81
C SER A 311 0.25 14.23 5.69
N VAL A 312 -0.53 15.04 4.98
CA VAL A 312 -1.21 14.68 3.73
C VAL A 312 -0.74 15.63 2.65
N ILE A 313 -0.32 15.09 1.53
CA ILE A 313 0.20 15.86 0.38
C ILE A 313 -0.73 15.76 -0.81
N ARG A 314 -0.73 16.81 -1.63
CA ARG A 314 -1.24 16.84 -3.01
C ARG A 314 -0.10 17.20 -3.93
N GLY A 315 -0.04 16.56 -5.09
CA GLY A 315 0.95 16.87 -6.11
C GLY A 315 0.34 16.83 -7.50
N ASP A 316 1.02 17.48 -8.42
CA ASP A 316 0.70 17.53 -9.84
C ASP A 316 1.82 16.85 -10.64
N ARG A 317 1.46 15.84 -11.44
CA ARG A 317 2.42 15.02 -12.20
C ARG A 317 3.00 15.76 -13.42
N VAL A 318 2.30 16.77 -13.93
CA VAL A 318 2.72 17.52 -15.12
C VAL A 318 3.75 18.56 -14.73
N SER A 319 3.48 19.35 -13.69
CA SER A 319 4.42 20.37 -13.21
C SER A 319 5.55 19.80 -12.34
N GLY A 320 5.37 18.60 -11.77
CA GLY A 320 6.30 18.01 -10.81
C GLY A 320 6.30 18.68 -9.43
N VAL A 321 5.24 19.45 -9.11
CA VAL A 321 5.11 20.21 -7.87
C VAL A 321 4.26 19.45 -6.85
N ILE A 322 4.69 19.48 -5.58
CA ILE A 322 3.98 18.92 -4.44
C ILE A 322 3.77 19.96 -3.35
N GLY A 323 2.69 19.81 -2.59
CA GLY A 323 2.39 20.65 -1.43
C GLY A 323 1.69 19.86 -0.33
N THR A 324 1.84 20.32 0.90
CA THR A 324 1.14 19.75 2.06
C THR A 324 -0.24 20.40 2.19
N ILE A 325 -1.29 19.58 2.29
CA ILE A 325 -2.68 20.03 2.43
C ILE A 325 -3.26 19.83 3.84
N ALA A 326 -2.66 18.93 4.62
CA ALA A 326 -2.97 18.74 6.04
C ALA A 326 -1.74 18.25 6.79
N GLU A 327 -1.67 18.61 8.08
CA GLU A 327 -0.57 18.24 8.99
C GLU A 327 -1.12 17.87 10.37
N LYS A 328 -0.23 17.28 11.19
CA LYS A 328 -0.50 16.98 12.61
C LYS A 328 -1.62 15.96 12.83
N LEU A 329 -1.97 15.17 11.80
CA LEU A 329 -2.78 14.00 12.02
C LEU A 329 -1.96 12.96 12.80
N PRO A 330 -2.60 11.93 13.38
CA PRO A 330 -1.86 10.76 13.80
C PRO A 330 -1.10 10.16 12.61
N PRO A 331 0.03 9.45 12.81
CA PRO A 331 0.75 8.76 11.75
C PRO A 331 -0.20 8.06 10.77
N ALA A 332 -0.12 8.41 9.48
CA ALA A 332 -1.05 7.96 8.45
C ALA A 332 -0.38 6.92 7.54
N TYR A 333 -1.12 5.87 7.16
CA TYR A 333 -0.55 4.73 6.45
C TYR A 333 -1.23 4.42 5.11
N ASP A 334 -2.53 4.63 5.02
CA ASP A 334 -3.29 4.40 3.78
C ASP A 334 -4.53 5.32 3.74
N PHE A 335 -5.17 5.42 2.60
CA PHE A 335 -6.39 6.21 2.45
C PHE A 335 -7.24 5.75 1.26
N ALA A 336 -8.50 6.13 1.26
CA ALA A 336 -9.42 6.02 0.14
C ALA A 336 -9.92 7.41 -0.28
N ILE A 337 -10.23 7.57 -1.57
CA ILE A 337 -10.79 8.80 -2.14
C ILE A 337 -12.29 8.58 -2.35
N ILE A 338 -13.10 9.33 -1.64
CA ILE A 338 -14.56 9.25 -1.68
C ILE A 338 -15.09 10.40 -2.53
N PRO A 339 -15.88 10.11 -3.58
CA PRO A 339 -16.47 11.13 -4.45
C PRO A 339 -17.33 12.17 -3.75
#